data_5bbb5d328cff8b5dfb8b6ddfcd3e822b
#
_entry.id   5bbb5d328cff8b5dfb8b6ddfcd3e822b
#
_cell.length_a   1.000
_cell.length_b   1.000
_cell.length_c   1.000
_cell.angle_alpha   90.00
_cell.angle_beta   90.00
_cell.angle_gamma   90.00
#
_symmetry.space_group_name_H-M   'P 1'
#
loop_
_entity.id
_entity.type
_entity.pdbx_description
1 polymer ?
#
loop_
_entity_poly.entity_id
_entity_poly.type
_entity_poly.pdbx_seq_one_letter_code
_entity_poly.pdbx_strand_id
1 'polypeptide(L)'
;EAMKRELYEETSIKEIKVIKKLDNWYEYELPNNLVGIIWKGKYRGQKQKWFVVRYLGQDSEIDINTQNPEFIEWKWLEIDNLPSVIVDFKKHIYKDLVIELKKIIY
;
A
#
# COMPACT_ATOMS: atom_id res chain seq x y z
N GLU A 1 14.15 8.13 -6.33
CA GLU A 1 13.69 7.71 -5.01
C GLU A 1 13.24 6.27 -4.98
N ALA A 2 13.46 5.65 -3.83
CA ALA A 2 13.12 4.23 -3.65
C ALA A 2 11.63 3.96 -3.85
N MET A 3 10.74 4.82 -3.34
CA MET A 3 9.30 4.61 -3.45
C MET A 3 8.84 4.58 -4.90
N LYS A 4 9.29 5.53 -5.71
CA LYS A 4 8.92 5.59 -7.13
C LYS A 4 9.46 4.40 -7.90
N ARG A 5 10.68 3.99 -7.60
CA ARG A 5 11.31 2.84 -8.23
C ARG A 5 10.55 1.56 -7.91
N GLU A 6 10.23 1.33 -6.63
CA GLU A 6 9.51 0.14 -6.22
C GLU A 6 8.10 0.10 -6.80
N LEU A 7 7.41 1.24 -6.83
CA LEU A 7 6.09 1.32 -7.45
C LEU A 7 6.15 0.92 -8.93
N TYR A 8 7.14 1.42 -9.66
CA TYR A 8 7.32 1.06 -11.06
C TYR A 8 7.65 -0.43 -11.23
N GLU A 9 8.55 -0.95 -10.42
CA GLU A 9 8.95 -2.36 -10.49
C GLU A 9 7.78 -3.31 -10.25
N GLU A 10 6.86 -2.95 -9.39
CA GLU A 10 5.73 -3.80 -9.00
C GLU A 10 4.48 -3.61 -9.86
N THR A 11 4.26 -2.42 -10.40
CA THR A 11 3.00 -2.08 -11.08
C THR A 11 3.17 -1.44 -12.44
N SER A 12 4.40 -1.14 -12.86
CA SER A 12 4.72 -0.42 -14.09
C SER A 12 4.22 1.05 -14.09
N ILE A 13 3.76 1.53 -12.95
CA ILE A 13 3.30 2.93 -12.81
C ILE A 13 4.50 3.86 -12.73
N LYS A 14 4.53 4.87 -13.61
CA LYS A 14 5.60 5.88 -13.62
C LYS A 14 5.10 7.32 -13.65
N GLU A 15 3.92 7.56 -14.17
CA GLU A 15 3.35 8.90 -14.28
C GLU A 15 2.60 9.26 -13.01
N ILE A 16 3.32 9.77 -12.00
CA ILE A 16 2.73 10.13 -10.71
C ILE A 16 3.17 11.50 -10.25
N LYS A 17 2.33 12.12 -9.43
CA LYS A 17 2.67 13.32 -8.68
C LYS A 17 2.58 12.97 -7.20
N VAL A 18 3.66 13.16 -6.46
CA VAL A 18 3.64 12.95 -5.01
C VAL A 18 2.87 14.10 -4.36
N ILE A 19 1.78 13.78 -3.69
CA ILE A 19 0.92 14.77 -3.01
C ILE A 19 1.47 15.04 -1.61
N LYS A 20 1.77 13.97 -0.86
CA LYS A 20 2.26 14.11 0.50
C LYS A 20 2.91 12.82 0.97
N LYS A 21 3.97 12.96 1.75
CA LYS A 21 4.52 11.86 2.56
C LYS A 21 3.90 12.02 3.94
N LEU A 22 3.18 11.01 4.41
CA LEU A 22 2.55 11.07 5.72
C LEU A 22 3.60 11.07 6.83
N ASP A 23 3.37 11.89 7.85
CA ASP A 23 4.36 12.10 8.90
C ASP A 23 4.50 10.90 9.84
N ASN A 24 3.39 10.20 10.07
CA ASN A 24 3.36 9.12 11.03
C ASN A 24 3.94 7.83 10.46
N TRP A 25 4.63 7.09 11.32
CA TRP A 25 4.95 5.71 11.04
C TRP A 25 3.75 4.86 11.42
N TYR A 26 3.42 3.89 10.58
CA TYR A 26 2.35 2.93 10.84
C TYR A 26 2.97 1.57 11.04
N GLU A 27 2.57 0.88 12.10
CA GLU A 27 3.10 -0.45 12.34
C GLU A 27 1.99 -1.43 12.70
N TYR A 28 2.22 -2.68 12.38
CA TYR A 28 1.33 -3.77 12.73
C TYR A 28 2.15 -4.98 13.12
N GLU A 29 1.53 -5.85 13.93
CA GLU A 29 2.12 -7.13 14.30
C GLU A 29 1.33 -8.25 13.67
N LEU A 30 2.02 -9.33 13.29
CA LEU A 30 1.37 -10.51 12.78
C LEU A 30 0.64 -11.24 13.90
N PRO A 31 -0.58 -11.78 13.64
CA PRO A 31 -1.22 -12.70 14.56
C PRO A 31 -0.30 -13.89 14.85
N ASN A 32 -0.37 -14.44 16.06
CA ASN A 32 0.51 -15.52 16.47
C ASN A 32 0.51 -16.71 15.50
N ASN A 33 -0.62 -17.02 14.90
CA ASN A 33 -0.73 -18.13 13.96
C ASN A 33 -0.01 -17.89 12.63
N LEU A 34 0.40 -16.66 12.34
CA LEU A 34 1.12 -16.30 11.13
C LEU A 34 2.61 -16.07 11.37
N VAL A 35 3.00 -15.86 12.63
CA VAL A 35 4.43 -15.75 12.97
C VAL A 35 5.09 -17.10 12.72
N GLY A 36 6.16 -17.09 11.95
CA GLY A 36 6.84 -18.32 11.57
C GLY A 36 6.44 -18.85 10.20
N ILE A 37 5.32 -18.40 9.66
CA ILE A 37 4.86 -18.77 8.32
C ILE A 37 5.23 -17.69 7.32
N ILE A 38 4.91 -16.44 7.65
CA ILE A 38 5.21 -15.28 6.80
C ILE A 38 6.63 -14.81 7.12
N TRP A 39 7.36 -14.42 6.08
CA TRP A 39 8.74 -13.95 6.17
C TRP A 39 9.68 -14.96 6.85
N LYS A 40 9.34 -16.22 6.75
CA LYS A 40 10.14 -17.35 7.30
C LYS A 40 10.42 -17.18 8.81
N GLY A 41 9.48 -16.58 9.54
CA GLY A 41 9.61 -16.38 10.98
C GLY A 41 10.57 -15.29 11.40
N LYS A 42 11.11 -14.49 10.47
CA LYS A 42 12.10 -13.47 10.80
C LYS A 42 11.52 -12.25 11.51
N TYR A 43 10.24 -11.94 11.23
CA TYR A 43 9.62 -10.70 11.71
C TYR A 43 8.27 -11.00 12.32
N ARG A 44 7.91 -10.21 13.33
CA ARG A 44 6.59 -10.27 13.96
C ARG A 44 5.63 -9.24 13.39
N GLY A 45 6.14 -8.28 12.60
CA GLY A 45 5.34 -7.23 12.00
C GLY A 45 6.18 -6.32 11.15
N GLN A 46 5.59 -5.22 10.73
CA GLN A 46 6.27 -4.20 9.92
C GLN A 46 5.95 -2.80 10.40
N LYS A 47 6.90 -1.91 10.16
CA LYS A 47 6.75 -0.49 10.37
C LYS A 47 6.81 0.18 9.00
N GLN A 48 5.81 0.97 8.66
CA GLN A 48 5.65 1.51 7.33
C GLN A 48 5.53 3.02 7.31
N LYS A 49 6.11 3.63 6.28
CA LYS A 49 5.92 5.03 5.96
C LYS A 49 5.11 5.11 4.67
N TRP A 50 4.05 5.91 4.67
CA TRP A 50 3.12 5.98 3.54
C TRP A 50 3.25 7.27 2.75
N PHE A 51 3.01 7.17 1.44
CA PHE A 51 3.01 8.30 0.52
C PHE A 51 1.66 8.38 -0.16
N VAL A 52 1.16 9.60 -0.35
CA VAL A 52 -0.04 9.85 -1.15
C VAL A 52 0.43 10.38 -2.50
N VAL A 53 0.04 9.70 -3.56
CA VAL A 53 0.41 10.09 -4.91
C VAL A 53 -0.84 10.20 -5.79
N ARG A 54 -0.80 11.10 -6.78
CA ARG A 54 -1.82 11.15 -7.82
C ARG A 54 -1.30 10.42 -9.04
N TYR A 55 -2.06 9.48 -9.55
CA TYR A 55 -1.72 8.78 -10.77
C TYR A 55 -2.14 9.65 -11.97
N LEU A 56 -1.20 9.90 -12.88
CA LEU A 56 -1.40 10.78 -14.02
C LEU A 56 -1.50 10.01 -15.34
N GLY A 57 -1.30 8.71 -15.32
CA GLY A 57 -1.37 7.86 -16.51
C GLY A 57 -2.75 7.26 -16.73
N GLN A 58 -2.79 6.26 -17.60
CA GLN A 58 -4.02 5.53 -17.92
C GLN A 58 -4.00 4.14 -17.29
N ASP A 59 -5.19 3.57 -17.10
CA ASP A 59 -5.30 2.23 -16.50
C ASP A 59 -4.56 1.17 -17.31
N SER A 60 -4.52 1.32 -18.62
CA SER A 60 -3.82 0.39 -19.51
C SER A 60 -2.31 0.35 -19.29
N GLU A 61 -1.76 1.36 -18.63
CA GLU A 61 -0.32 1.42 -18.33
C GLU A 61 0.03 0.67 -17.04
N ILE A 62 -0.97 0.28 -16.25
CA ILE A 62 -0.75 -0.48 -15.02
C ILE A 62 -0.60 -1.94 -15.40
N ASP A 63 0.57 -2.51 -15.10
CA ASP A 63 0.87 -3.90 -15.40
C ASP A 63 1.58 -4.52 -14.20
N ILE A 64 0.89 -5.42 -13.52
CA ILE A 64 1.41 -6.12 -12.35
C ILE A 64 2.07 -7.45 -12.72
N ASN A 65 2.04 -7.81 -14.00
CA ASN A 65 2.68 -9.01 -14.51
C ASN A 65 4.15 -8.71 -14.80
N THR A 66 4.90 -8.42 -13.76
CA THR A 66 6.30 -7.98 -13.83
C THR A 66 7.25 -9.17 -13.71
N GLN A 67 8.55 -8.90 -13.74
CA GLN A 67 9.58 -9.95 -13.66
C GLN A 67 9.47 -10.76 -12.37
N ASN A 68 9.18 -10.10 -11.24
CA ASN A 68 8.96 -10.75 -9.95
C ASN A 68 7.60 -10.32 -9.41
N PRO A 69 6.51 -10.94 -9.90
CA PRO A 69 5.16 -10.46 -9.57
C PRO A 69 4.86 -10.54 -8.08
N GLU A 70 4.42 -9.41 -7.51
CA GLU A 70 3.99 -9.31 -6.12
C GLU A 70 2.46 -9.37 -5.99
N PHE A 71 1.74 -9.16 -7.10
CA PHE A 71 0.29 -9.03 -7.10
C PHE A 71 -0.35 -9.97 -8.13
N ILE A 72 -1.58 -10.41 -7.84
CA ILE A 72 -2.37 -11.26 -8.72
C ILE A 72 -3.32 -10.40 -9.55
N GLU A 73 -3.91 -9.38 -8.93
CA GLU A 73 -4.84 -8.47 -9.59
C GLU A 73 -4.83 -7.11 -8.92
N TRP A 74 -5.40 -6.11 -9.60
CA TRP A 74 -5.55 -4.78 -9.05
C TRP A 74 -6.91 -4.22 -9.44
N LYS A 75 -7.37 -3.21 -8.68
CA LYS A 75 -8.59 -2.47 -9.00
C LYS A 75 -8.58 -1.11 -8.35
N TRP A 76 -9.37 -0.19 -8.93
CA TRP A 76 -9.66 1.07 -8.27
C TRP A 76 -10.74 0.85 -7.23
N LEU A 77 -10.68 1.59 -6.14
CA LEU A 77 -11.60 1.39 -5.02
C LEU A 77 -11.91 2.74 -4.38
N GLU A 78 -13.16 2.91 -3.97
CA GLU A 78 -13.56 4.09 -3.21
C GLU A 78 -12.80 4.10 -1.88
N ILE A 79 -12.38 5.30 -1.46
CA ILE A 79 -11.54 5.46 -0.27
C ILE A 79 -12.17 4.86 0.98
N ASP A 80 -13.48 5.03 1.15
CA ASP A 80 -14.20 4.53 2.33
C ASP A 80 -14.24 3.00 2.39
N ASN A 81 -14.03 2.33 1.28
CA ASN A 81 -14.07 0.88 1.20
C ASN A 81 -12.72 0.22 1.49
N LEU A 82 -11.65 0.99 1.61
CA LEU A 82 -10.31 0.43 1.83
C LEU A 82 -10.22 -0.47 3.06
N PRO A 83 -10.73 -0.06 4.25
CA PRO A 83 -10.62 -0.92 5.43
C PRO A 83 -11.35 -2.25 5.30
N SER A 84 -12.38 -2.33 4.46
CA SER A 84 -13.19 -3.54 4.32
C SER A 84 -12.52 -4.63 3.48
N VAL A 85 -11.51 -4.29 2.68
CA VAL A 85 -10.84 -5.26 1.80
C VAL A 85 -9.49 -5.71 2.33
N ILE A 86 -9.05 -5.17 3.43
CA ILE A 86 -7.74 -5.52 4.01
C ILE A 86 -7.90 -6.54 5.14
N VAL A 87 -6.84 -7.32 5.39
CA VAL A 87 -6.85 -8.28 6.49
C VAL A 87 -7.00 -7.59 7.84
N ASP A 88 -7.58 -8.30 8.82
CA ASP A 88 -7.97 -7.70 10.09
C ASP A 88 -6.84 -7.03 10.86
N PHE A 89 -5.65 -7.63 10.87
CA PHE A 89 -4.54 -7.08 11.64
C PHE A 89 -3.96 -5.79 11.05
N LYS A 90 -4.38 -5.41 9.85
CA LYS A 90 -3.99 -4.15 9.22
C LYS A 90 -5.10 -3.11 9.19
N LYS A 91 -6.32 -3.47 9.60
CA LYS A 91 -7.48 -2.57 9.50
C LYS A 91 -7.29 -1.24 10.22
N HIS A 92 -6.66 -1.26 11.38
CA HIS A 92 -6.44 -0.03 12.14
C HIS A 92 -5.59 0.99 11.37
N ILE A 93 -4.62 0.50 10.61
CA ILE A 93 -3.78 1.36 9.76
C ILE A 93 -4.63 1.96 8.64
N TYR A 94 -5.41 1.13 7.96
CA TYR A 94 -6.21 1.58 6.82
C TYR A 94 -7.33 2.54 7.21
N LYS A 95 -7.93 2.35 8.38
CA LYS A 95 -8.91 3.30 8.92
C LYS A 95 -8.28 4.67 9.14
N ASP A 96 -7.08 4.70 9.69
CA ASP A 96 -6.35 5.94 9.93
C ASP A 96 -5.92 6.58 8.60
N LEU A 97 -5.48 5.78 7.64
CA LEU A 97 -5.11 6.26 6.31
C LEU A 97 -6.29 6.93 5.61
N VAL A 98 -7.50 6.38 5.74
CA VAL A 98 -8.70 6.98 5.16
C VAL A 98 -8.93 8.37 5.74
N ILE A 99 -8.79 8.53 7.05
CA ILE A 99 -8.93 9.84 7.72
C ILE A 99 -7.91 10.83 7.17
N GLU A 100 -6.65 10.44 7.10
CA GLU A 100 -5.57 11.30 6.61
C GLU A 100 -5.75 11.66 5.12
N LEU A 101 -6.17 10.70 4.31
CA LEU A 101 -6.42 10.93 2.88
C LEU A 101 -7.55 11.93 2.66
N LYS A 102 -8.62 11.83 3.44
CA LYS A 102 -9.74 12.76 3.33
C LYS A 102 -9.35 14.19 3.67
N LYS A 103 -8.43 14.39 4.60
CA LYS A 103 -7.90 15.72 4.92
C LYS A 103 -7.15 16.34 3.74
N ILE A 104 -6.51 15.51 2.92
CA ILE A 104 -5.72 15.96 1.79
C ILE A 104 -6.61 16.21 0.56
N ILE A 105 -7.56 15.32 0.31
CA ILE A 105 -8.40 15.33 -0.89
C ILE A 105 -9.62 16.25 -0.75
N TYR A 106 -10.21 16.29 0.41
CA TYR A 106 -11.39 17.09 0.73
C TYR A 106 -11.08 18.19 1.71
#